data_73fcbf82b4582cf188cd239964e2616c
#
_entry.id   73fcbf82b4582cf188cd239964e2616c
#
_cell.length_a   1.000
_cell.length_b   1.000
_cell.length_c   1.000
_cell.angle_alpha   90.00
_cell.angle_beta   90.00
_cell.angle_gamma   90.00
#
_symmetry.space_group_name_H-M   'P 1'
#
loop_
_entity.id
_entity.type
_entity.pdbx_description
1 polymer ?
#
loop_
_entity_poly.entity_id
_entity_poly.type
_entity_poly.pdbx_seq_one_letter_code
_entity_poly.pdbx_strand_id
1 'polypeptide(L)'
;MSLPAMEKIFLDSNLTVLAGHYGVDAQKALIQQAKVWDNPTLNTDQVIAANGKFFPYGKNPDGTYSGQYYIQVQQLIKTAGKRGKLVNLATTNAKLSELQLQDVLRNLRYQLRLDFYNILQQLNTKSIYETQRAQLSKLLTGMDAQLSAGNIAQKDYLRIQGLSIALEQDITALNKDIEDNENDLKTLLQLKQMGSLNQLKLLQIML
;
A
#
# COMPACT_ATOMS: atom_id res chain seq x y z
N MET A 1 -10.41 -2.56 19.62
CA MET A 1 -11.02 -2.59 18.26
C MET A 1 -10.98 -4.02 17.73
N SER A 2 -12.08 -4.55 17.19
CA SER A 2 -12.11 -5.92 16.72
C SER A 2 -11.41 -6.07 15.36
N LEU A 3 -10.84 -7.26 15.08
CA LEU A 3 -10.17 -7.55 13.81
C LEU A 3 -11.04 -7.23 12.56
N PRO A 4 -12.35 -7.58 12.53
CA PRO A 4 -13.22 -7.22 11.40
C PRO A 4 -13.37 -5.71 11.18
N ALA A 5 -13.39 -4.91 12.26
CA ALA A 5 -13.46 -3.47 12.15
C ALA A 5 -12.15 -2.88 11.58
N MET A 6 -11.00 -3.43 11.96
CA MET A 6 -9.70 -3.05 11.40
C MET A 6 -9.58 -3.43 9.92
N GLU A 7 -10.02 -4.63 9.54
CA GLU A 7 -10.04 -5.04 8.13
C GLU A 7 -10.90 -4.12 7.27
N LYS A 8 -12.02 -3.63 7.78
CA LYS A 8 -12.86 -2.67 7.07
C LYS A 8 -12.14 -1.34 6.86
N ILE A 9 -11.55 -0.76 7.94
CA ILE A 9 -10.78 0.49 7.83
C ILE A 9 -9.63 0.32 6.84
N PHE A 10 -8.91 -0.80 6.94
CA PHE A 10 -7.81 -1.11 6.03
C PHE A 10 -8.26 -1.08 4.56
N LEU A 11 -9.38 -1.74 4.23
CA LEU A 11 -9.88 -1.78 2.86
C LEU A 11 -10.32 -0.39 2.36
N ASP A 12 -10.84 0.45 3.25
CA ASP A 12 -11.37 1.77 2.90
C ASP A 12 -10.25 2.84 2.82
N SER A 13 -9.16 2.70 3.58
CA SER A 13 -8.15 3.75 3.74
C SER A 13 -6.80 3.45 3.12
N ASN A 14 -6.48 2.18 2.83
CA ASN A 14 -5.16 1.80 2.35
C ASN A 14 -4.93 2.24 0.89
N LEU A 15 -3.96 3.16 0.68
CA LEU A 15 -3.65 3.72 -0.64
C LEU A 15 -3.10 2.69 -1.61
N THR A 16 -2.43 1.63 -1.14
CA THR A 16 -1.96 0.55 -2.01
C THR A 16 -3.13 -0.23 -2.60
N VAL A 17 -4.17 -0.47 -1.80
CA VAL A 17 -5.41 -1.10 -2.27
C VAL A 17 -6.12 -0.19 -3.28
N LEU A 18 -6.24 1.10 -2.97
CA LEU A 18 -6.86 2.08 -3.86
C LEU A 18 -6.10 2.19 -5.19
N ALA A 19 -4.76 2.29 -5.15
CA ALA A 19 -3.93 2.31 -6.35
C ALA A 19 -4.09 1.03 -7.18
N GLY A 20 -4.20 -0.13 -6.52
CA GLY A 20 -4.47 -1.40 -7.18
C GLY A 20 -5.81 -1.42 -7.92
N HIS A 21 -6.88 -0.86 -7.33
CA HIS A 21 -8.17 -0.72 -8.00
C HIS A 21 -8.08 0.18 -9.24
N TYR A 22 -7.45 1.34 -9.14
CA TYR A 22 -7.22 2.22 -10.31
C TYR A 22 -6.36 1.55 -11.38
N GLY A 23 -5.38 0.74 -10.98
CA GLY A 23 -4.58 -0.06 -11.92
C GLY A 23 -5.42 -1.06 -12.72
N VAL A 24 -6.35 -1.75 -12.07
CA VAL A 24 -7.32 -2.65 -12.73
C VAL A 24 -8.23 -1.86 -13.67
N ASP A 25 -8.76 -0.72 -13.23
CA ASP A 25 -9.64 0.11 -14.05
C ASP A 25 -8.92 0.66 -15.29
N ALA A 26 -7.65 1.06 -15.15
CA ALA A 26 -6.80 1.44 -16.27
C ALA A 26 -6.63 0.31 -17.29
N GLN A 27 -6.39 -0.93 -16.84
CA GLN A 27 -6.31 -2.09 -17.73
C GLN A 27 -7.66 -2.39 -18.41
N LYS A 28 -8.79 -2.22 -17.72
CA LYS A 28 -10.13 -2.36 -18.30
C LYS A 28 -10.40 -1.30 -19.38
N ALA A 29 -9.91 -0.08 -19.18
CA ALA A 29 -10.03 0.98 -20.18
C ALA A 29 -9.29 0.64 -21.49
N LEU A 30 -8.16 -0.06 -21.43
CA LEU A 30 -7.44 -0.53 -22.61
C LEU A 30 -8.24 -1.52 -23.46
N ILE A 31 -9.22 -2.24 -22.88
CA ILE A 31 -10.14 -3.10 -23.65
C ILE A 31 -10.98 -2.23 -24.60
N GLN A 32 -11.47 -1.09 -24.13
CA GLN A 32 -12.24 -0.18 -24.96
C GLN A 32 -11.35 0.44 -26.05
N GLN A 33 -10.12 0.83 -25.71
CA GLN A 33 -9.15 1.31 -26.69
C GLN A 33 -8.86 0.27 -27.78
N ALA A 34 -8.71 -1.00 -27.42
CA ALA A 34 -8.48 -2.10 -28.38
C ALA A 34 -9.68 -2.34 -29.33
N LYS A 35 -10.89 -1.93 -28.92
CA LYS A 35 -12.11 -2.03 -29.75
C LYS A 35 -12.26 -0.89 -30.75
N VAL A 36 -11.59 0.23 -30.55
CA VAL A 36 -11.70 1.38 -31.44
C VAL A 36 -10.92 1.15 -32.73
N TRP A 37 -11.42 1.67 -33.84
CA TRP A 37 -10.70 1.73 -35.11
C TRP A 37 -9.63 2.82 -35.07
N ASP A 38 -8.55 2.61 -35.79
CA ASP A 38 -7.55 3.65 -35.97
C ASP A 38 -8.18 4.84 -36.69
N ASN A 39 -7.85 6.05 -36.27
CA ASN A 39 -8.40 7.27 -36.91
C ASN A 39 -7.84 7.42 -38.30
N PRO A 40 -8.65 7.89 -39.25
CA PRO A 40 -8.15 8.29 -40.56
C PRO A 40 -7.20 9.48 -40.43
N THR A 41 -6.13 9.47 -41.18
CA THR A 41 -5.19 10.59 -41.31
C THR A 41 -5.50 11.36 -42.58
N LEU A 42 -5.65 12.67 -42.48
CA LEU A 42 -5.75 13.56 -43.60
C LEU A 42 -4.40 14.26 -43.78
N ASN A 43 -3.73 14.00 -44.87
CA ASN A 43 -2.50 14.68 -45.24
C ASN A 43 -2.82 15.65 -46.38
N THR A 44 -2.32 16.87 -46.27
CA THR A 44 -2.42 17.87 -47.33
C THR A 44 -1.02 18.38 -47.60
N ASP A 45 -0.69 18.47 -48.88
CA ASP A 45 0.54 19.10 -49.34
C ASP A 45 0.18 20.11 -50.40
N GLN A 46 0.68 21.33 -50.25
CA GLN A 46 0.40 22.42 -51.16
C GLN A 46 1.59 23.38 -51.26
N VAL A 47 1.84 23.89 -52.44
CA VAL A 47 2.85 24.91 -52.69
C VAL A 47 2.30 26.27 -52.23
N ILE A 48 2.80 26.78 -51.12
CA ILE A 48 2.38 28.05 -50.55
C ILE A 48 3.02 29.23 -51.29
N ALA A 49 4.28 29.10 -51.67
CA ALA A 49 5.00 30.13 -52.43
C ALA A 49 6.04 29.49 -53.38
N ALA A 50 6.11 30.00 -54.61
CA ALA A 50 7.14 29.66 -55.58
C ALA A 50 7.37 30.83 -56.54
N ASN A 51 8.64 31.04 -56.90
CA ASN A 51 9.04 32.10 -57.87
C ASN A 51 8.53 33.50 -57.52
N GLY A 52 8.53 33.85 -56.20
CA GLY A 52 8.06 35.16 -55.71
C GLY A 52 6.55 35.34 -55.70
N LYS A 53 5.74 34.33 -55.96
CA LYS A 53 4.27 34.37 -55.90
C LYS A 53 3.77 33.49 -54.76
N PHE A 54 2.81 34.00 -54.02
CA PHE A 54 2.05 33.19 -53.05
C PHE A 54 0.93 32.44 -53.74
N PHE A 55 0.72 31.17 -53.38
CA PHE A 55 -0.26 30.27 -53.97
C PHE A 55 -0.20 30.26 -55.53
N PRO A 56 0.93 29.85 -56.11
CA PRO A 56 1.17 29.91 -57.58
C PRO A 56 0.36 28.83 -58.32
N TYR A 57 -0.95 28.90 -58.29
CA TYR A 57 -1.82 27.98 -59.01
C TYR A 57 -2.27 28.63 -60.32
N GLY A 58 -2.21 27.91 -61.40
CA GLY A 58 -2.68 28.36 -62.68
C GLY A 58 -1.76 27.97 -63.86
N LYS A 59 -2.13 28.49 -65.05
CA LYS A 59 -1.39 28.25 -66.29
C LYS A 59 -0.35 29.35 -66.47
N ASN A 60 0.90 28.96 -66.68
CA ASN A 60 1.98 29.87 -66.98
C ASN A 60 1.87 30.37 -68.44
N PRO A 61 2.57 31.47 -68.80
CA PRO A 61 2.57 31.97 -70.19
C PRO A 61 3.14 30.98 -71.17
N ASP A 62 4.00 30.08 -70.77
CA ASP A 62 4.58 28.99 -71.55
C ASP A 62 3.67 27.77 -71.75
N GLY A 63 2.46 27.83 -71.23
CA GLY A 63 1.47 26.77 -71.31
C GLY A 63 1.56 25.70 -70.22
N THR A 64 2.60 25.73 -69.33
CA THR A 64 2.72 24.82 -68.21
C THR A 64 1.83 25.21 -67.05
N TYR A 65 1.41 24.25 -66.22
CA TYR A 65 0.67 24.54 -65.01
C TYR A 65 1.63 24.67 -63.84
N SER A 66 1.46 25.68 -63.04
CA SER A 66 2.21 25.89 -61.81
C SER A 66 1.33 25.64 -60.58
N GLY A 67 1.99 25.17 -59.54
CA GLY A 67 1.33 24.84 -58.29
C GLY A 67 0.72 23.45 -58.26
N GLN A 68 0.95 22.77 -57.20
CA GLN A 68 0.37 21.45 -56.92
C GLN A 68 -0.27 21.47 -55.53
N TYR A 69 -1.47 20.94 -55.46
CA TYR A 69 -2.03 20.59 -54.14
C TYR A 69 -2.35 19.08 -54.13
N TYR A 70 -2.16 18.51 -52.98
CA TYR A 70 -2.37 17.08 -52.76
C TYR A 70 -3.21 16.92 -51.50
N ILE A 71 -4.24 16.10 -51.60
CA ILE A 71 -5.07 15.72 -50.44
C ILE A 71 -5.09 14.20 -50.39
N GLN A 72 -4.62 13.63 -49.29
CA GLN A 72 -4.62 12.19 -49.06
C GLN A 72 -5.39 11.86 -47.80
N VAL A 73 -6.32 10.92 -47.92
CA VAL A 73 -6.97 10.28 -46.77
C VAL A 73 -6.41 8.88 -46.66
N GLN A 74 -5.82 8.60 -45.52
CA GLN A 74 -5.25 7.28 -45.21
C GLN A 74 -5.98 6.66 -44.02
N GLN A 75 -6.51 5.43 -44.17
CA GLN A 75 -7.18 4.66 -43.13
C GLN A 75 -6.51 3.32 -42.98
N LEU A 76 -6.01 3.01 -41.76
CA LEU A 76 -5.47 1.69 -41.44
C LEU A 76 -6.61 0.72 -41.11
N ILE A 77 -6.73 -0.35 -41.89
CA ILE A 77 -7.69 -1.43 -41.65
C ILE A 77 -6.92 -2.67 -41.21
N LYS A 78 -7.13 -3.07 -39.94
CA LYS A 78 -6.51 -4.29 -39.40
C LYS A 78 -7.29 -5.51 -39.86
N THR A 79 -6.67 -6.36 -40.69
CA THR A 79 -7.26 -7.58 -41.26
C THR A 79 -6.85 -8.83 -40.46
N ALA A 80 -7.28 -10.03 -40.92
CA ALA A 80 -6.89 -11.34 -40.36
C ALA A 80 -7.18 -11.49 -38.87
N GLY A 81 -8.24 -10.88 -38.37
CA GLY A 81 -8.65 -11.00 -36.97
C GLY A 81 -7.74 -10.32 -35.96
N LYS A 82 -6.75 -9.51 -36.42
CA LYS A 82 -5.81 -8.79 -35.51
C LYS A 82 -6.53 -8.00 -34.41
N ARG A 83 -7.61 -7.30 -34.77
CA ARG A 83 -8.40 -6.53 -33.81
C ARG A 83 -9.00 -7.41 -32.71
N GLY A 84 -9.59 -8.55 -33.07
CA GLY A 84 -10.13 -9.50 -32.13
C GLY A 84 -9.05 -10.07 -31.17
N LYS A 85 -7.88 -10.37 -31.73
CA LYS A 85 -6.72 -10.82 -30.90
C LYS A 85 -6.22 -9.73 -29.95
N LEU A 86 -6.19 -8.45 -30.37
CA LEU A 86 -5.84 -7.32 -29.49
C LEU A 86 -6.85 -7.14 -28.36
N VAL A 87 -8.16 -7.26 -28.65
CA VAL A 87 -9.21 -7.20 -27.62
C VAL A 87 -9.06 -8.35 -26.64
N ASN A 88 -8.80 -9.57 -27.10
CA ASN A 88 -8.58 -10.73 -26.25
C ASN A 88 -7.33 -10.54 -25.36
N LEU A 89 -6.24 -10.03 -25.94
CA LEU A 89 -5.02 -9.72 -25.18
C LEU A 89 -5.32 -8.70 -24.07
N ALA A 90 -5.99 -7.57 -24.39
CA ALA A 90 -6.35 -6.55 -23.42
C ALA A 90 -7.26 -7.11 -22.31
N THR A 91 -8.23 -7.96 -22.68
CA THR A 91 -9.13 -8.62 -21.72
C THR A 91 -8.36 -9.55 -20.79
N THR A 92 -7.42 -10.32 -21.31
CA THR A 92 -6.57 -11.21 -20.51
C THR A 92 -5.66 -10.42 -19.57
N ASN A 93 -5.08 -9.32 -20.04
CA ASN A 93 -4.27 -8.44 -19.19
C ASN A 93 -5.10 -7.78 -18.07
N ALA A 94 -6.33 -7.36 -18.35
CA ALA A 94 -7.22 -6.83 -17.32
C ALA A 94 -7.54 -7.90 -16.26
N LYS A 95 -7.81 -9.15 -16.68
CA LYS A 95 -8.03 -10.27 -15.76
C LYS A 95 -6.78 -10.60 -14.94
N LEU A 96 -5.60 -10.56 -15.56
CA LEU A 96 -4.32 -10.72 -14.86
C LEU A 96 -4.16 -9.65 -13.76
N SER A 97 -4.44 -8.39 -14.08
CA SER A 97 -4.37 -7.28 -13.11
C SER A 97 -5.36 -7.47 -11.95
N GLU A 98 -6.58 -7.99 -12.21
CA GLU A 98 -7.54 -8.34 -11.14
C GLU A 98 -6.99 -9.42 -10.21
N LEU A 99 -6.38 -10.47 -10.75
CA LEU A 99 -5.78 -11.54 -9.96
C LEU A 99 -4.57 -11.05 -9.15
N GLN A 100 -3.76 -10.17 -9.73
CA GLN A 100 -2.64 -9.53 -9.03
C GLN A 100 -3.15 -8.68 -7.85
N LEU A 101 -4.22 -7.91 -8.04
CA LEU A 101 -4.84 -7.15 -6.95
C LEU A 101 -5.36 -8.08 -5.85
N GLN A 102 -5.99 -9.20 -6.20
CA GLN A 102 -6.45 -10.18 -5.21
C GLN A 102 -5.29 -10.76 -4.40
N ASP A 103 -4.14 -11.00 -5.04
CA ASP A 103 -2.94 -11.49 -4.37
C ASP A 103 -2.37 -10.44 -3.40
N VAL A 104 -2.28 -9.18 -3.84
CA VAL A 104 -1.89 -8.06 -2.97
C VAL A 104 -2.83 -7.94 -1.76
N LEU A 105 -4.15 -7.98 -1.97
CA LEU A 105 -5.15 -7.93 -0.90
C LEU A 105 -4.99 -9.08 0.09
N ARG A 106 -4.72 -10.28 -0.40
CA ARG A 106 -4.49 -11.47 0.45
C ARG A 106 -3.26 -11.28 1.34
N ASN A 107 -2.16 -10.83 0.75
CA ASN A 107 -0.90 -10.63 1.47
C ASN A 107 -1.02 -9.50 2.52
N LEU A 108 -1.65 -8.41 2.16
CA LEU A 108 -1.87 -7.29 3.09
C LEU A 108 -2.83 -7.65 4.24
N ARG A 109 -3.88 -8.44 3.97
CA ARG A 109 -4.76 -8.97 5.03
C ARG A 109 -4.03 -9.93 5.96
N TYR A 110 -3.15 -10.77 5.40
CA TYR A 110 -2.32 -11.65 6.22
C TYR A 110 -1.41 -10.84 7.15
N GLN A 111 -0.74 -9.82 6.63
CA GLN A 111 0.11 -8.93 7.42
C GLN A 111 -0.68 -8.23 8.53
N LEU A 112 -1.84 -7.65 8.21
CA LEU A 112 -2.73 -7.01 9.18
C LEU A 112 -3.11 -7.95 10.33
N ARG A 113 -3.45 -9.20 10.01
CA ARG A 113 -3.81 -10.21 11.02
C ARG A 113 -2.60 -10.61 11.86
N LEU A 114 -1.45 -10.77 11.24
CA LEU A 114 -0.22 -11.10 11.92
C LEU A 114 0.13 -10.03 12.95
N ASP A 115 0.14 -8.76 12.55
CA ASP A 115 0.46 -7.64 13.43
C ASP A 115 -0.56 -7.51 14.57
N PHE A 116 -1.85 -7.69 14.26
CA PHE A 116 -2.90 -7.68 15.27
C PHE A 116 -2.70 -8.76 16.35
N TYR A 117 -2.43 -10.01 15.95
CA TYR A 117 -2.23 -11.09 16.90
C TYR A 117 -0.91 -11.00 17.64
N ASN A 118 0.14 -10.46 17.02
CA ASN A 118 1.42 -10.18 17.69
C ASN A 118 1.22 -9.17 18.83
N ILE A 119 0.50 -8.08 18.57
CA ILE A 119 0.19 -7.08 19.61
C ILE A 119 -0.62 -7.72 20.75
N LEU A 120 -1.64 -8.52 20.45
CA LEU A 120 -2.42 -9.21 21.47
C LEU A 120 -1.58 -10.13 22.34
N GLN A 121 -0.66 -10.90 21.72
CA GLN A 121 0.26 -11.78 22.44
C GLN A 121 1.19 -10.98 23.34
N GLN A 122 1.76 -9.88 22.83
CA GLN A 122 2.66 -9.01 23.59
C GLN A 122 1.94 -8.35 24.78
N LEU A 123 0.71 -7.87 24.60
CA LEU A 123 -0.09 -7.32 25.70
C LEU A 123 -0.39 -8.35 26.79
N ASN A 124 -0.65 -9.59 26.40
CA ASN A 124 -0.85 -10.70 27.33
C ASN A 124 0.44 -11.03 28.10
N THR A 125 1.57 -11.07 27.40
CA THR A 125 2.90 -11.25 28.03
C THR A 125 3.21 -10.11 29.01
N LYS A 126 2.89 -8.88 28.62
CA LYS A 126 3.05 -7.70 29.50
C LYS A 126 2.26 -7.85 30.81
N SER A 127 1.02 -8.29 30.74
CA SER A 127 0.18 -8.54 31.93
C SER A 127 0.78 -9.58 32.86
N ILE A 128 1.38 -10.66 32.30
CA ILE A 128 2.09 -11.68 33.06
C ILE A 128 3.33 -11.08 33.73
N TYR A 129 4.13 -10.32 33.02
CA TYR A 129 5.34 -9.68 33.56
C TYR A 129 5.00 -8.65 34.67
N GLU A 130 3.94 -7.88 34.51
CA GLU A 130 3.47 -6.96 35.55
C GLU A 130 3.03 -7.70 36.82
N THR A 131 2.39 -8.86 36.68
CA THR A 131 2.03 -9.72 37.81
C THR A 131 3.29 -10.26 38.49
N GLN A 132 4.27 -10.74 37.73
CA GLN A 132 5.55 -11.22 38.25
C GLN A 132 6.33 -10.11 38.97
N ARG A 133 6.35 -8.89 38.39
CA ARG A 133 6.96 -7.72 39.01
C ARG A 133 6.35 -7.42 40.39
N ALA A 134 5.02 -7.45 40.48
CA ALA A 134 4.33 -7.22 41.75
C ALA A 134 4.67 -8.30 42.79
N GLN A 135 4.80 -9.57 42.37
CA GLN A 135 5.20 -10.68 43.26
C GLN A 135 6.66 -10.54 43.71
N LEU A 136 7.59 -10.21 42.80
CA LEU A 136 8.99 -9.97 43.14
C LEU A 136 9.17 -8.79 44.07
N SER A 137 8.42 -7.71 43.89
CA SER A 137 8.44 -6.55 44.78
C SER A 137 8.03 -6.92 46.20
N LYS A 138 6.95 -7.72 46.37
CA LYS A 138 6.51 -8.21 47.68
C LYS A 138 7.56 -9.12 48.29
N LEU A 139 8.17 -10.01 47.53
CA LEU A 139 9.23 -10.91 47.97
C LEU A 139 10.45 -10.12 48.47
N LEU A 140 10.91 -9.13 47.69
CA LEU A 140 12.02 -8.25 48.05
C LEU A 140 11.75 -7.48 49.33
N THR A 141 10.55 -6.95 49.53
CA THR A 141 10.17 -6.28 50.78
C THR A 141 10.24 -7.23 52.01
N GLY A 142 9.74 -8.46 51.84
CA GLY A 142 9.86 -9.50 52.90
C GLY A 142 11.29 -9.92 53.17
N MET A 143 12.12 -10.08 52.11
CA MET A 143 13.52 -10.42 52.25
C MET A 143 14.36 -9.31 52.89
N ASP A 144 14.05 -8.04 52.60
CA ASP A 144 14.72 -6.89 53.22
C ASP A 144 14.53 -6.89 54.76
N ALA A 145 13.31 -7.15 55.22
CA ALA A 145 13.04 -7.33 56.65
C ALA A 145 13.81 -8.51 57.28
N GLN A 146 13.87 -9.63 56.56
CA GLN A 146 14.62 -10.84 57.04
C GLN A 146 16.16 -10.63 57.04
N LEU A 147 16.68 -9.90 56.04
CA LEU A 147 18.07 -9.52 55.97
C LEU A 147 18.43 -8.59 57.15
N SER A 148 17.62 -7.60 57.41
CA SER A 148 17.80 -6.68 58.55
C SER A 148 17.74 -7.41 59.92
N ALA A 149 16.96 -8.48 60.01
CA ALA A 149 16.91 -9.36 61.17
C ALA A 149 18.05 -10.38 61.26
N GLY A 150 18.94 -10.45 60.25
CA GLY A 150 20.04 -11.40 60.18
C GLY A 150 19.65 -12.84 59.80
N ASN A 151 18.40 -13.08 59.37
CA ASN A 151 17.84 -14.39 59.12
C ASN A 151 18.20 -14.96 57.74
N ILE A 152 18.65 -14.13 56.77
CA ILE A 152 19.04 -14.52 55.44
C ILE A 152 20.41 -13.92 55.07
N ALA A 153 21.10 -14.56 54.13
CA ALA A 153 22.36 -14.03 53.63
C ALA A 153 22.17 -12.94 52.60
N GLN A 154 23.00 -11.91 52.62
CA GLN A 154 22.96 -10.78 51.65
C GLN A 154 23.03 -11.26 50.20
N LYS A 155 23.78 -12.34 49.90
CA LYS A 155 23.87 -12.95 48.58
C LYS A 155 22.51 -13.36 48.01
N ASP A 156 21.63 -13.89 48.90
CA ASP A 156 20.31 -14.37 48.44
C ASP A 156 19.37 -13.21 48.15
N TYR A 157 19.43 -12.12 48.93
CA TYR A 157 18.73 -10.87 48.62
C TYR A 157 19.20 -10.29 47.30
N LEU A 158 20.52 -10.15 47.10
CA LEU A 158 21.07 -9.58 45.86
C LEU A 158 20.74 -10.43 44.63
N ARG A 159 20.62 -11.74 44.77
CA ARG A 159 20.19 -12.63 43.69
C ARG A 159 18.76 -12.33 43.23
N ILE A 160 17.81 -12.13 44.15
CA ILE A 160 16.43 -11.81 43.84
C ILE A 160 16.32 -10.39 43.33
N GLN A 161 17.10 -9.47 43.88
CA GLN A 161 17.19 -8.09 43.34
C GLN A 161 17.67 -8.07 41.88
N GLY A 162 18.69 -8.90 41.54
CA GLY A 162 19.13 -9.06 40.14
C GLY A 162 18.05 -9.59 39.21
N LEU A 163 17.24 -10.56 39.69
CA LEU A 163 16.07 -11.02 38.92
C LEU A 163 15.02 -9.93 38.69
N SER A 164 14.78 -9.08 39.67
CA SER A 164 13.85 -7.95 39.54
C SER A 164 14.35 -6.96 38.51
N ILE A 165 15.63 -6.64 38.48
CA ILE A 165 16.24 -5.73 37.49
C ILE A 165 16.14 -6.33 36.08
N ALA A 166 16.44 -7.64 35.95
CA ALA A 166 16.31 -8.34 34.68
C ALA A 166 14.85 -8.29 34.14
N LEU A 167 13.87 -8.53 35.00
CA LEU A 167 12.44 -8.43 34.63
C LEU A 167 12.06 -7.01 34.19
N GLU A 168 12.56 -5.95 34.84
CA GLU A 168 12.30 -4.56 34.42
C GLU A 168 12.90 -4.25 33.03
N GLN A 169 14.06 -4.83 32.73
CA GLN A 169 14.66 -4.73 31.40
C GLN A 169 13.77 -5.42 30.34
N ASP A 170 13.27 -6.63 30.65
CA ASP A 170 12.38 -7.37 29.75
C ASP A 170 11.07 -6.62 29.51
N ILE A 171 10.48 -6.02 30.56
CA ILE A 171 9.28 -5.17 30.44
C ILE A 171 9.55 -3.96 29.55
N THR A 172 10.71 -3.33 29.70
CA THR A 172 11.09 -2.16 28.90
C THR A 172 11.27 -2.53 27.43
N ALA A 173 11.94 -3.64 27.15
CA ALA A 173 12.09 -4.17 25.79
C ALA A 173 10.73 -4.51 25.17
N LEU A 174 9.87 -5.22 25.92
CA LEU A 174 8.53 -5.57 25.46
C LEU A 174 7.65 -4.35 25.19
N ASN A 175 7.74 -3.30 25.99
CA ASN A 175 7.00 -2.05 25.76
C ASN A 175 7.44 -1.39 24.44
N LYS A 176 8.74 -1.40 24.15
CA LYS A 176 9.27 -0.90 22.88
C LYS A 176 8.75 -1.73 21.70
N ASP A 177 8.78 -3.05 21.80
CA ASP A 177 8.29 -3.94 20.73
C ASP A 177 6.78 -3.74 20.47
N ILE A 178 5.99 -3.49 21.53
CA ILE A 178 4.55 -3.15 21.39
C ILE A 178 4.41 -1.83 20.64
N GLU A 179 5.16 -0.80 21.01
CA GLU A 179 5.11 0.51 20.34
C GLU A 179 5.50 0.43 18.88
N ASP A 180 6.55 -0.31 18.56
CA ASP A 180 7.02 -0.53 17.19
C ASP A 180 5.93 -1.24 16.35
N ASN A 181 5.36 -2.34 16.85
CA ASN A 181 4.26 -3.06 16.18
C ASN A 181 2.98 -2.23 16.04
N GLU A 182 2.65 -1.39 17.03
CA GLU A 182 1.53 -0.45 16.93
C GLU A 182 1.77 0.59 15.83
N ASN A 183 2.99 1.07 15.67
CA ASN A 183 3.36 2.04 14.64
C ASN A 183 3.31 1.40 13.24
N ASP A 184 3.76 0.15 13.10
CA ASP A 184 3.64 -0.61 11.87
C ASP A 184 2.17 -0.81 11.48
N LEU A 185 1.33 -1.18 12.44
CA LEU A 185 -0.10 -1.32 12.24
C LEU A 185 -0.77 0.00 11.84
N LYS A 186 -0.41 1.13 12.47
CA LYS A 186 -0.89 2.48 12.10
C LYS A 186 -0.48 2.83 10.67
N THR A 187 0.75 2.49 10.28
CA THR A 187 1.27 2.72 8.94
C THR A 187 0.52 1.89 7.90
N LEU A 188 0.25 0.62 8.21
CA LEU A 188 -0.52 -0.28 7.35
C LEU A 188 -1.97 0.22 7.17
N LEU A 189 -2.59 0.70 8.25
CA LEU A 189 -3.94 1.27 8.23
C LEU A 189 -3.99 2.69 7.67
N GLN A 190 -2.83 3.33 7.45
CA GLN A 190 -2.70 4.71 6.96
C GLN A 190 -3.46 5.75 7.80
N LEU A 191 -3.52 5.54 9.10
CA LEU A 191 -4.23 6.42 10.05
C LEU A 191 -3.53 7.76 10.30
N LYS A 192 -2.51 8.13 9.54
CA LYS A 192 -1.66 9.32 9.74
C LYS A 192 -2.38 10.66 9.68
N GLN A 193 -3.62 10.71 9.18
CA GLN A 193 -4.36 11.97 9.02
C GLN A 193 -5.62 12.11 9.87
N MET A 194 -6.05 11.07 10.54
CA MET A 194 -7.13 11.24 11.51
C MET A 194 -6.49 11.44 12.89
N GLY A 195 -6.20 12.71 13.18
CA GLY A 195 -5.71 13.11 14.49
C GLY A 195 -6.59 12.53 15.57
N SER A 196 -6.09 11.53 16.23
CA SER A 196 -6.25 11.35 17.66
C SER A 196 -5.84 9.95 18.11
N LEU A 197 -4.91 9.92 18.96
CA LEU A 197 -4.67 9.00 20.07
C LEU A 197 -5.91 8.38 20.74
N ASN A 198 -7.12 8.83 20.44
CA ASN A 198 -8.35 8.35 21.04
C ASN A 198 -8.90 7.04 20.44
N GLN A 199 -8.54 6.66 19.24
CA GLN A 199 -9.04 5.40 18.66
C GLN A 199 -8.19 4.17 19.06
N LEU A 200 -6.93 4.37 19.43
CA LEU A 200 -6.08 3.27 19.95
C LEU A 200 -6.31 3.01 21.45
N LYS A 201 -6.83 3.97 22.21
CA LYS A 201 -7.38 3.70 23.55
C LYS A 201 -8.50 2.66 23.54
N LEU A 202 -9.13 2.42 22.39
CA LEU A 202 -10.11 1.33 22.23
C LEU A 202 -9.46 -0.07 22.21
N LEU A 203 -8.16 -0.19 21.92
CA LEU A 203 -7.42 -1.44 22.11
C LEU A 203 -7.19 -1.76 23.61
N GLN A 204 -7.05 -0.75 24.44
CA GLN A 204 -6.94 -0.90 25.90
C GLN A 204 -8.25 -1.23 26.62
N ILE A 205 -9.41 -1.07 25.97
CA ILE A 205 -10.74 -1.35 26.57
C ILE A 205 -11.17 -2.81 26.30
N MET A 206 -10.41 -3.58 25.53
CA MET A 206 -10.73 -4.98 25.20
C MET A 206 -9.92 -6.01 26.00
N LEU A 207 -9.20 -5.59 27.04
CA LEU A 207 -8.66 -6.42 28.12
C LEU A 207 -9.45 -6.17 29.40
#